data_d0d0c3e5731feab197898a86c68813e8
#
_entry.id   d0d0c3e5731feab197898a86c68813e8
#
_cell.length_a   1.000
_cell.length_b   1.000
_cell.length_c   1.000
_cell.angle_alpha   90.00
_cell.angle_beta   90.00
_cell.angle_gamma   90.00
#
_symmetry.space_group_name_H-M   'P 1'
#
loop_
_entity.id
_entity.type
_entity.pdbx_description
1 polymer ?
#
loop_
_entity_poly.entity_id
_entity_poly.type
_entity_poly.pdbx_seq_one_letter_code
_entity_poly.pdbx_strand_id
1 'polypeptide(L)'
;MYKPHTIEQYKIQQFLDANFAMEHFLVSPLSRMSLLLEDKTGEQIAFGFLDNKVQEIPIPPPAKPEDVQAFLQTFRALDPKPKLHSFEDVTRWWLSHPNPLTYQQALCLSDEL
;
A
#
# COMPACT_ATOMS: atom_id res chain seq x y z
N MET A 1 -0.29 -14.39 -3.28
CA MET A 1 -1.40 -13.77 -2.53
C MET A 1 -0.87 -12.69 -1.59
N TYR A 2 -1.53 -11.55 -1.52
CA TYR A 2 -1.12 -10.49 -0.61
C TYR A 2 -1.26 -10.92 0.85
N LYS A 3 -0.27 -10.62 1.66
CA LYS A 3 -0.27 -10.92 3.09
C LYS A 3 -0.62 -9.65 3.87
N PRO A 4 -1.76 -9.60 4.57
CA PRO A 4 -2.15 -8.42 5.32
C PRO A 4 -1.15 -8.06 6.41
N HIS A 5 -0.93 -6.75 6.62
CA HIS A 5 0.00 -6.23 7.62
C HIS A 5 -0.71 -5.64 8.84
N THR A 6 -2.03 -5.46 8.78
CA THR A 6 -2.82 -4.90 9.88
C THR A 6 -4.08 -5.74 10.07
N ILE A 7 -4.72 -5.59 11.25
CA ILE A 7 -5.98 -6.27 11.54
C ILE A 7 -7.06 -5.81 10.57
N GLU A 8 -7.10 -4.52 10.26
CA GLU A 8 -8.06 -3.94 9.33
C GLU A 8 -7.89 -4.54 7.94
N GLN A 9 -6.66 -4.63 7.45
CA GLN A 9 -6.36 -5.27 6.15
C GLN A 9 -6.75 -6.75 6.16
N TYR A 10 -6.52 -7.45 7.28
CA TYR A 10 -6.91 -8.85 7.40
C TYR A 10 -8.42 -9.02 7.26
N LYS A 11 -9.20 -8.16 7.90
CA LYS A 11 -10.67 -8.20 7.79
C LYS A 11 -11.14 -7.88 6.37
N ILE A 12 -10.49 -6.94 5.69
CA ILE A 12 -10.78 -6.66 4.29
C ILE A 12 -10.46 -7.90 3.43
N GLN A 13 -9.32 -8.54 3.66
CA GLN A 13 -8.94 -9.74 2.91
C GLN A 13 -9.95 -10.86 3.10
N GLN A 14 -10.46 -11.09 4.31
CA GLN A 14 -11.50 -12.07 4.55
C GLN A 14 -12.77 -11.76 3.76
N PHE A 15 -13.16 -10.47 3.69
CA PHE A 15 -14.30 -10.04 2.90
C PHE A 15 -14.08 -10.32 1.41
N LEU A 16 -12.88 -10.01 0.90
CA LEU A 16 -12.55 -10.24 -0.50
C LEU A 16 -12.57 -11.74 -0.83
N ASP A 17 -11.98 -12.57 0.02
CA ASP A 17 -11.97 -14.02 -0.18
C ASP A 17 -13.38 -14.61 -0.22
N ALA A 18 -14.31 -14.03 0.54
CA ALA A 18 -15.68 -14.50 0.60
C ALA A 18 -16.55 -14.03 -0.59
N ASN A 19 -16.17 -12.95 -1.25
CA ASN A 19 -17.03 -12.29 -2.24
C ASN A 19 -16.44 -12.24 -3.66
N PHE A 20 -15.15 -12.55 -3.84
CA PHE A 20 -14.47 -12.46 -5.14
C PHE A 20 -13.67 -13.72 -5.42
N ALA A 21 -13.55 -14.06 -6.69
CA ALA A 21 -12.63 -15.11 -7.15
C ALA A 21 -11.21 -14.53 -7.18
N MET A 22 -10.51 -14.61 -6.07
CA MET A 22 -9.25 -13.88 -5.84
C MET A 22 -8.11 -14.28 -6.77
N GLU A 23 -8.18 -15.46 -7.42
CA GLU A 23 -7.19 -15.87 -8.43
C GLU A 23 -7.18 -14.96 -9.65
N HIS A 24 -8.22 -14.16 -9.86
CA HIS A 24 -8.31 -13.21 -10.98
C HIS A 24 -7.87 -11.79 -10.63
N PHE A 25 -7.42 -11.57 -9.41
CA PHE A 25 -7.12 -10.23 -8.91
C PHE A 25 -5.75 -10.16 -8.26
N LEU A 26 -5.15 -8.96 -8.32
CA LEU A 26 -3.97 -8.61 -7.54
C LEU A 26 -4.40 -7.70 -6.41
N VAL A 27 -3.91 -7.97 -5.20
CA VAL A 27 -4.18 -7.17 -4.01
C VAL A 27 -2.91 -6.44 -3.63
N SER A 28 -3.03 -5.15 -3.33
CA SER A 28 -1.92 -4.36 -2.81
C SER A 28 -2.41 -3.41 -1.72
N PRO A 29 -1.53 -2.98 -0.81
CA PRO A 29 -1.95 -2.07 0.26
C PRO A 29 -2.11 -0.65 -0.26
N LEU A 30 -3.12 0.07 0.25
CA LEU A 30 -3.24 1.51 0.06
C LEU A 30 -2.88 2.27 1.33
N SER A 31 -3.28 1.74 2.48
CA SER A 31 -2.99 2.30 3.80
C SER A 31 -3.13 1.21 4.84
N ARG A 32 -2.92 1.59 6.11
CA ARG A 32 -3.11 0.64 7.23
C ARG A 32 -4.54 0.10 7.29
N MET A 33 -5.51 0.80 6.71
CA MET A 33 -6.93 0.47 6.81
C MET A 33 -7.57 0.20 5.46
N SER A 34 -6.78 0.02 4.39
CA SER A 34 -7.34 -0.15 3.06
C SER A 34 -6.46 -0.99 2.15
N LEU A 35 -7.11 -1.65 1.20
CA LEU A 35 -6.46 -2.47 0.16
C LEU A 35 -6.97 -2.06 -1.21
N LEU A 36 -6.11 -2.21 -2.22
CA LEU A 36 -6.45 -2.01 -3.62
C LEU A 36 -6.57 -3.37 -4.30
N LEU A 37 -7.63 -3.54 -5.06
CA LEU A 37 -7.89 -4.73 -5.85
C LEU A 37 -7.80 -4.37 -7.33
N GLU A 38 -6.98 -5.08 -8.09
CA GLU A 38 -6.82 -4.84 -9.53
C GLU A 38 -7.08 -6.11 -10.31
N ASP A 39 -7.90 -6.04 -11.36
CA ASP A 39 -8.17 -7.20 -12.20
C ASP A 39 -7.17 -7.28 -13.37
N LYS A 40 -7.33 -8.30 -14.22
CA LYS A 40 -6.41 -8.53 -15.35
C LYS A 40 -6.53 -7.49 -16.45
N THR A 41 -7.60 -6.70 -16.47
CA THR A 41 -7.79 -5.63 -17.44
C THR A 41 -7.20 -4.30 -16.97
N GLY A 42 -6.73 -4.23 -15.72
CA GLY A 42 -6.22 -3.01 -15.12
C GLY A 42 -7.28 -2.19 -14.39
N GLU A 43 -8.53 -2.66 -14.33
CA GLU A 43 -9.55 -1.98 -13.51
C GLU A 43 -9.25 -2.15 -12.04
N GLN A 44 -9.43 -1.07 -11.29
CA GLN A 44 -9.09 -1.01 -9.88
C GLN A 44 -10.29 -0.63 -9.03
N ILE A 45 -10.36 -1.23 -7.85
CA ILE A 45 -11.35 -0.88 -6.84
C ILE A 45 -10.65 -0.92 -5.47
N ALA A 46 -10.98 0.03 -4.61
CA ALA A 46 -10.37 0.12 -3.29
C ALA A 46 -11.41 -0.17 -2.22
N PHE A 47 -10.97 -0.92 -1.20
CA PHE A 47 -11.79 -1.22 -0.02
C PHE A 47 -11.08 -0.74 1.24
N GLY A 48 -11.84 -0.10 2.13
CA GLY A 48 -11.37 0.33 3.43
C GLY A 48 -12.17 -0.34 4.54
N PHE A 49 -11.57 -0.40 5.72
CA PHE A 49 -12.26 -0.86 6.93
C PHE A 49 -12.61 0.36 7.77
N LEU A 50 -13.88 0.78 7.68
CA LEU A 50 -14.39 2.00 8.31
C LEU A 50 -15.66 1.66 9.09
N ASP A 51 -15.82 2.25 10.28
CA ASP A 51 -17.01 2.04 11.11
C ASP A 51 -17.31 0.56 11.36
N ASN A 52 -16.26 -0.24 11.62
CA ASN A 52 -16.33 -1.68 11.87
C ASN A 52 -16.87 -2.49 10.69
N LYS A 53 -16.76 -1.99 9.46
CA LYS A 53 -17.19 -2.75 8.28
C LYS A 53 -16.33 -2.44 7.07
N VAL A 54 -16.27 -3.39 6.14
CA VAL A 54 -15.58 -3.23 4.88
C VAL A 54 -16.46 -2.44 3.93
N GLN A 55 -15.89 -1.38 3.34
CA GLN A 55 -16.61 -0.49 2.43
C GLN A 55 -15.73 -0.18 1.21
N GLU A 56 -16.38 0.01 0.06
CA GLU A 56 -15.68 0.55 -1.10
C GLU A 56 -15.32 2.01 -0.82
N ILE A 57 -14.09 2.40 -1.16
CA ILE A 57 -13.59 3.77 -0.97
C ILE A 57 -13.03 4.31 -2.28
N PRO A 58 -12.94 5.66 -2.43
CA PRO A 58 -12.26 6.23 -3.59
C PRO A 58 -10.79 5.86 -3.62
N ILE A 59 -10.25 5.65 -4.81
CA ILE A 59 -8.81 5.39 -4.98
C ILE A 59 -8.08 6.72 -4.80
N PRO A 60 -7.11 6.81 -3.84
CA PRO A 60 -6.36 8.06 -3.64
C PRO A 60 -5.53 8.41 -4.87
N PRO A 61 -5.39 9.69 -5.22
CA PRO A 61 -4.53 10.09 -6.32
C PRO A 61 -3.05 9.84 -5.98
N PRO A 62 -2.20 9.63 -6.99
CA PRO A 62 -0.77 9.51 -6.74
C PRO A 62 -0.19 10.82 -6.17
N ALA A 63 0.92 10.71 -5.43
CA ALA A 63 1.61 11.88 -4.91
C ALA A 63 2.13 12.76 -6.05
N LYS A 64 2.12 14.07 -5.83
CA LYS A 64 2.65 15.01 -6.81
C LYS A 64 4.16 14.84 -6.98
N PRO A 65 4.72 15.03 -8.19
CA PRO A 65 6.15 14.86 -8.40
C PRO A 65 7.02 15.70 -7.46
N GLU A 66 6.62 16.94 -7.15
CA GLU A 66 7.37 17.79 -6.23
C GLU A 66 7.37 17.25 -4.80
N ASP A 67 6.26 16.64 -4.35
CA ASP A 67 6.18 16.05 -3.02
C ASP A 67 7.03 14.78 -2.93
N VAL A 68 7.05 13.99 -3.99
CA VAL A 68 7.90 12.80 -4.08
C VAL A 68 9.38 13.19 -4.02
N GLN A 69 9.80 14.21 -4.78
CA GLN A 69 11.19 14.65 -4.79
C GLN A 69 11.61 15.20 -3.42
N ALA A 70 10.76 16.00 -2.79
CA ALA A 70 11.04 16.51 -1.44
C ALA A 70 11.21 15.38 -0.43
N PHE A 71 10.34 14.38 -0.49
CA PHE A 71 10.43 13.21 0.39
C PHE A 71 11.70 12.41 0.13
N LEU A 72 12.06 12.16 -1.13
CA LEU A 72 13.25 11.40 -1.48
C LEU A 72 14.52 12.10 -0.97
N GLN A 73 14.59 13.43 -1.04
CA GLN A 73 15.72 14.17 -0.48
C GLN A 73 15.83 13.95 1.04
N THR A 74 14.71 14.01 1.74
CA THR A 74 14.66 13.74 3.18
C THR A 74 15.07 12.29 3.47
N PHE A 75 14.60 11.35 2.68
CA PHE A 75 14.90 9.93 2.84
C PHE A 75 16.41 9.65 2.66
N ARG A 76 17.03 10.26 1.64
CA ARG A 76 18.47 10.11 1.39
C ARG A 76 19.33 10.67 2.51
N ALA A 77 18.79 11.64 3.25
CA ALA A 77 19.50 12.28 4.36
C ALA A 77 19.30 11.57 5.70
N LEU A 78 18.52 10.50 5.75
CA LEU A 78 18.30 9.75 6.99
C LEU A 78 19.59 9.08 7.46
N ASP A 79 19.81 9.14 8.78
CA ASP A 79 20.96 8.49 9.42
C ASP A 79 20.53 7.96 10.79
N PRO A 80 20.54 6.63 11.03
CA PRO A 80 20.86 5.59 10.04
C PRO A 80 19.74 5.39 9.01
N LYS A 81 20.11 4.95 7.81
CA LYS A 81 19.10 4.64 6.80
C LYS A 81 18.34 3.36 7.17
N PRO A 82 17.03 3.29 6.88
CA PRO A 82 16.27 2.08 7.13
C PRO A 82 16.75 0.94 6.24
N LYS A 83 16.70 -0.29 6.77
CA LYS A 83 17.12 -1.49 6.04
C LYS A 83 15.91 -2.05 5.29
N LEU A 84 15.83 -1.77 3.99
CA LEU A 84 14.74 -2.19 3.13
C LEU A 84 15.25 -3.19 2.09
N HIS A 85 15.33 -4.46 2.48
CA HIS A 85 15.93 -5.52 1.65
C HIS A 85 14.91 -6.35 0.89
N SER A 86 13.62 -6.21 1.20
CA SER A 86 12.55 -6.97 0.55
C SER A 86 11.34 -6.08 0.36
N PHE A 87 10.41 -6.52 -0.50
CA PHE A 87 9.15 -5.81 -0.67
C PHE A 87 8.36 -5.76 0.64
N GLU A 88 8.49 -6.78 1.49
CA GLU A 88 7.83 -6.78 2.79
C GLU A 88 8.41 -5.71 3.71
N ASP A 89 9.72 -5.52 3.71
CA ASP A 89 10.38 -4.47 4.50
C ASP A 89 9.90 -3.09 4.04
N VAL A 90 9.86 -2.86 2.73
CA VAL A 90 9.38 -1.60 2.16
C VAL A 90 7.93 -1.35 2.56
N THR A 91 7.09 -2.36 2.45
CA THR A 91 5.66 -2.25 2.79
C THR A 91 5.48 -1.90 4.27
N ARG A 92 6.20 -2.60 5.15
CA ARG A 92 6.13 -2.33 6.59
C ARG A 92 6.57 -0.92 6.93
N TRP A 93 7.69 -0.48 6.36
CA TRP A 93 8.20 0.87 6.59
C TRP A 93 7.22 1.91 6.07
N TRP A 94 6.73 1.71 4.84
CA TRP A 94 5.78 2.62 4.21
C TRP A 94 4.50 2.80 5.04
N LEU A 95 3.96 1.73 5.58
CA LEU A 95 2.75 1.78 6.41
C LEU A 95 3.01 2.41 7.79
N SER A 96 4.25 2.36 8.28
CA SER A 96 4.59 2.80 9.64
C SER A 96 5.09 4.23 9.72
N HIS A 97 5.46 4.84 8.60
CA HIS A 97 6.07 6.17 8.57
C HIS A 97 5.24 7.12 7.73
N PRO A 98 4.99 8.36 8.20
CA PRO A 98 4.31 9.36 7.39
C PRO A 98 5.10 9.65 6.12
N ASN A 99 4.45 9.54 4.97
CA ASN A 99 5.07 9.81 3.68
C ASN A 99 3.97 10.07 2.65
N PRO A 100 4.29 10.80 1.55
CA PRO A 100 3.31 11.10 0.52
C PRO A 100 3.22 10.03 -0.58
N LEU A 101 4.03 8.96 -0.50
CA LEU A 101 4.17 8.02 -1.60
C LEU A 101 2.96 7.10 -1.74
N THR A 102 2.61 6.75 -2.97
CA THR A 102 1.77 5.57 -3.21
C THR A 102 2.60 4.32 -2.98
N TYR A 103 1.93 3.18 -2.86
CA TYR A 103 2.64 1.91 -2.67
C TYR A 103 3.63 1.64 -3.82
N GLN A 104 3.22 1.90 -5.07
CA GLN A 104 4.08 1.69 -6.23
C GLN A 104 5.33 2.57 -6.18
N GLN A 105 5.18 3.83 -5.75
CA GLN A 105 6.31 4.73 -5.57
C GLN A 105 7.21 4.27 -4.42
N ALA A 106 6.61 3.75 -3.35
CA ALA A 106 7.38 3.27 -2.20
C ALA A 106 8.26 2.07 -2.54
N LEU A 107 7.83 1.21 -3.46
CA LEU A 107 8.62 0.05 -3.87
C LEU A 107 9.98 0.43 -4.47
N CYS A 108 10.13 1.67 -4.93
CA CYS A 108 11.40 2.16 -5.45
C CYS A 108 12.37 2.61 -4.36
N LEU A 109 11.95 2.67 -3.09
CA LEU A 109 12.82 3.15 -2.00
C LEU A 109 14.03 2.25 -1.77
N SER A 110 13.91 0.96 -2.02
CA SER A 110 15.03 0.04 -1.85
C SER A 110 16.21 0.38 -2.77
N ASP A 111 15.95 1.02 -3.90
CA ASP A 111 16.98 1.44 -4.85
C ASP A 111 17.71 2.71 -4.38
N GLU A 112 17.17 3.41 -3.39
CA GLU A 112 17.77 4.63 -2.85
C GLU A 112 18.79 4.35 -1.72
N LEU A 113 18.89 3.12 -1.26
CA LEU A 113 19.78 2.75 -0.15
C LEU A 113 21.23 2.54 -0.57
#